data_2f8048825f0552a0d7f9fc0fb40ac1a9
#
_entry.id   2f8048825f0552a0d7f9fc0fb40ac1a9
#
_cell.length_a   1.000
_cell.length_b   1.000
_cell.length_c   1.000
_cell.angle_alpha   90.00
_cell.angle_beta   90.00
_cell.angle_gamma   90.00
#
_symmetry.space_group_name_H-M   'P 1'
#
loop_
_entity.id
_entity.type
_entity.pdbx_description
1 polymer ?
#
loop_
_entity_poly.entity_id
_entity_poly.type
_entity_poly.pdbx_seq_one_letter_code
_entity_poly.pdbx_strand_id
1 'polypeptide(L)'
;DGGRCYPAAFIRVGGRGVGEGVAAIERDAAGAFDQGDPQSPALTAAEYALFAQVARSRRVDAGERLFARGDLGTLMYVIASGAVDLDFGDDLVCKRLGVREFFGELGLLIGDHARSAAAVMSEAGVLLELGRDEFDALAARDPHLLAQFLRRAIMRVVFNEQALIGRLRRRNQELQST
;
A
#
# COMPACT_ATOMS: atom_id res chain seq x y z
N ASP A 1 -8.88 21.37 8.73
CA ASP A 1 -9.89 20.36 9.14
C ASP A 1 -9.89 19.24 8.14
N GLY A 2 -8.89 18.38 8.28
CA GLY A 2 -8.75 17.21 7.47
C GLY A 2 -9.75 16.15 7.89
N GLY A 3 -10.75 15.90 7.04
CA GLY A 3 -11.69 14.80 7.20
C GLY A 3 -10.92 13.48 7.42
N ARG A 4 -11.08 12.93 8.62
CA ARG A 4 -10.44 11.67 8.97
C ARG A 4 -11.09 10.54 8.19
N CYS A 5 -10.29 9.70 7.58
CA CYS A 5 -10.74 8.48 6.89
C CYS A 5 -11.29 7.40 7.84
N TYR A 6 -11.72 7.77 9.03
CA TYR A 6 -12.30 6.84 9.97
C TYR A 6 -13.81 6.82 9.83
N PRO A 7 -14.42 5.70 9.43
CA PRO A 7 -15.82 5.51 9.76
C PRO A 7 -15.92 5.49 11.30
N ALA A 8 -16.82 6.29 11.84
CA ALA A 8 -17.08 6.46 13.26
C ALA A 8 -17.69 5.21 13.92
N ALA A 9 -17.16 4.04 13.63
CA ALA A 9 -17.63 2.78 14.17
C ALA A 9 -16.50 1.77 14.36
N PHE A 10 -15.45 2.15 15.09
CA PHE A 10 -14.68 1.15 15.80
C PHE A 10 -15.12 1.19 17.25
N ILE A 11 -16.31 0.66 17.51
CA ILE A 11 -16.72 0.28 18.85
C ILE A 11 -15.74 -0.79 19.31
N ARG A 12 -14.98 -0.45 20.29
CA ARG A 12 -14.19 -1.34 21.10
C ARG A 12 -15.11 -2.44 21.63
N VAL A 13 -15.17 -3.57 20.96
CA VAL A 13 -15.71 -4.78 21.59
C VAL A 13 -14.61 -5.31 22.49
N GLY A 14 -14.70 -4.88 23.73
CA GLY A 14 -13.91 -5.47 24.78
C GLY A 14 -14.45 -6.85 25.09
N GLY A 15 -13.57 -7.82 25.19
CA GLY A 15 -13.91 -9.01 25.97
C GLY A 15 -13.59 -10.35 25.30
N ARG A 16 -12.46 -10.90 25.73
CA ARG A 16 -12.20 -12.33 25.98
C ARG A 16 -12.37 -13.30 24.80
N GLY A 17 -11.25 -13.78 24.32
CA GLY A 17 -11.18 -14.94 23.43
C GLY A 17 -10.20 -14.77 22.29
N VAL A 18 -8.97 -14.35 22.55
CA VAL A 18 -7.95 -14.13 21.52
C VAL A 18 -6.96 -15.29 21.52
N GLY A 19 -7.39 -16.46 21.13
CA GLY A 19 -6.48 -17.60 21.02
C GLY A 19 -6.48 -18.32 19.68
N GLU A 20 -7.62 -18.37 19.01
CA GLU A 20 -7.76 -19.20 17.81
C GLU A 20 -7.97 -18.44 16.49
N GLY A 21 -8.42 -17.18 16.55
CA GLY A 21 -8.68 -16.39 15.35
C GLY A 21 -7.44 -15.82 14.65
N VAL A 22 -6.39 -15.52 15.42
CA VAL A 22 -5.17 -14.90 14.86
C VAL A 22 -4.36 -15.91 14.06
N ALA A 23 -4.31 -17.17 14.49
CA ALA A 23 -3.60 -18.21 13.78
C ALA A 23 -4.26 -18.60 12.44
N ALA A 24 -5.58 -18.46 12.33
CA ALA A 24 -6.31 -18.73 11.09
C ALA A 24 -6.10 -17.59 10.06
N ILE A 25 -6.08 -16.34 10.52
CA ILE A 25 -5.84 -15.17 9.65
C ILE A 25 -4.40 -15.19 9.11
N GLU A 26 -3.43 -15.59 9.93
CA GLU A 26 -2.04 -15.71 9.49
C GLU A 26 -1.85 -16.84 8.46
N ARG A 27 -2.58 -17.95 8.57
CA ARG A 27 -2.51 -19.04 7.60
C ARG A 27 -3.14 -18.68 6.26
N ASP A 28 -4.26 -17.99 6.26
CA ASP A 28 -4.90 -17.55 5.02
C ASP A 28 -4.09 -16.46 4.32
N ALA A 29 -3.49 -15.54 5.07
CA ALA A 29 -2.60 -14.54 4.52
C ALA A 29 -1.32 -15.17 3.95
N ALA A 30 -0.71 -16.12 4.65
CA ALA A 30 0.48 -16.82 4.16
C ALA A 30 0.19 -17.67 2.91
N GLY A 31 -0.98 -18.29 2.84
CA GLY A 31 -1.40 -19.06 1.67
C GLY A 31 -1.67 -18.20 0.45
N ALA A 32 -2.20 -16.99 0.64
CA ALA A 32 -2.47 -16.06 -0.45
C ALA A 32 -1.18 -15.45 -1.06
N PHE A 33 -0.13 -15.31 -0.26
CA PHE A 33 1.15 -14.74 -0.72
C PHE A 33 1.95 -15.67 -1.63
N ASP A 34 1.76 -16.96 -1.51
CA ASP A 34 2.58 -17.95 -2.21
C ASP A 34 2.07 -18.28 -3.62
N GLN A 35 0.87 -17.81 -3.97
CA GLN A 35 0.24 -18.16 -5.25
C GLN A 35 0.45 -17.12 -6.36
N GLY A 36 1.18 -16.06 -6.10
CA GLY A 36 1.58 -15.11 -7.14
C GLY A 36 0.42 -14.46 -7.90
N ASP A 37 -0.71 -14.24 -7.24
CA ASP A 37 -1.83 -13.52 -7.84
C ASP A 37 -1.37 -12.16 -8.37
N PRO A 38 -1.39 -11.94 -9.69
CA PRO A 38 -0.94 -10.68 -10.27
C PRO A 38 -1.80 -9.47 -9.83
N GLN A 39 -2.93 -9.71 -9.20
CA GLN A 39 -3.81 -8.68 -8.66
C GLN A 39 -3.57 -8.40 -7.17
N SER A 40 -2.77 -9.23 -6.50
CA SER A 40 -2.46 -9.02 -5.09
C SER A 40 -1.64 -7.74 -4.89
N PRO A 41 -2.08 -6.82 -4.03
CA PRO A 41 -1.31 -5.62 -3.71
C PRO A 41 -0.08 -5.90 -2.85
N ALA A 42 0.07 -7.13 -2.38
CA ALA A 42 1.14 -7.54 -1.49
C ALA A 42 2.29 -8.19 -2.25
N LEU A 43 3.50 -7.99 -1.74
CA LEU A 43 4.69 -8.69 -2.24
C LEU A 43 4.60 -10.19 -1.94
N THR A 44 5.13 -11.01 -2.83
CA THR A 44 5.37 -12.43 -2.53
C THR A 44 6.43 -12.55 -1.42
N ALA A 45 6.50 -13.71 -0.78
CA ALA A 45 7.51 -13.97 0.26
C ALA A 45 8.94 -13.78 -0.27
N ALA A 46 9.22 -14.21 -1.49
CA ALA A 46 10.52 -14.06 -2.14
C ALA A 46 10.84 -12.59 -2.45
N GLU A 47 9.89 -11.83 -2.97
CA GLU A 47 10.03 -10.39 -3.21
C GLU A 47 10.28 -9.64 -1.90
N TYR A 48 9.48 -9.91 -0.88
CA TYR A 48 9.64 -9.28 0.43
C TYR A 48 11.02 -9.55 1.04
N ALA A 49 11.48 -10.79 1.00
CA ALA A 49 12.81 -11.16 1.52
C ALA A 49 13.92 -10.41 0.80
N LEU A 50 13.83 -10.27 -0.52
CA LEU A 50 14.81 -9.51 -1.30
C LEU A 50 14.76 -8.02 -0.97
N PHE A 51 13.57 -7.43 -0.91
CA PHE A 51 13.39 -6.01 -0.56
C PHE A 51 13.92 -5.71 0.84
N ALA A 52 13.66 -6.58 1.81
CA ALA A 52 14.12 -6.43 3.19
C ALA A 52 15.64 -6.43 3.33
N GLN A 53 16.35 -7.09 2.42
CA GLN A 53 17.82 -7.12 2.42
C GLN A 53 18.46 -5.79 2.04
N VAL A 54 17.80 -4.98 1.22
CA VAL A 54 18.36 -3.74 0.68
C VAL A 54 17.71 -2.49 1.25
N ALA A 55 16.47 -2.58 1.71
CA ALA A 55 15.70 -1.45 2.21
C ALA A 55 16.22 -0.95 3.56
N ARG A 56 15.94 0.33 3.83
CA ARG A 56 16.14 0.91 5.17
C ARG A 56 14.89 0.72 6.01
N SER A 57 15.04 0.24 7.24
CA SER A 57 13.93 0.10 8.17
C SER A 57 13.69 1.41 8.92
N ARG A 58 12.43 1.80 9.03
CA ARG A 58 12.00 2.95 9.81
C ARG A 58 10.83 2.58 10.70
N ARG A 59 10.95 2.86 12.00
CA ARG A 59 9.82 2.76 12.93
C ARG A 59 8.94 3.98 12.81
N VAL A 60 7.64 3.78 12.80
CA VAL A 60 6.64 4.84 12.65
C VAL A 60 5.52 4.64 13.66
N ASP A 61 5.15 5.72 14.33
CA ASP A 61 4.07 5.69 15.32
C ASP A 61 2.69 5.82 14.66
N ALA A 62 1.66 5.32 15.33
CA ALA A 62 0.29 5.49 14.89
C ALA A 62 -0.06 6.99 14.82
N GLY A 63 -0.70 7.40 13.73
CA GLY A 63 -1.08 8.79 13.48
C GLY A 63 0.01 9.63 12.81
N GLU A 64 1.24 9.12 12.66
CA GLU A 64 2.31 9.84 11.95
C GLU A 64 2.01 9.90 10.46
N ARG A 65 2.09 11.11 9.90
CA ARG A 65 1.95 11.34 8.46
C ARG A 65 3.28 11.10 7.77
N LEU A 66 3.29 10.25 6.76
CA LEU A 66 4.47 9.95 5.96
C LEU A 66 4.67 10.99 4.86
N PHE A 67 3.60 11.35 4.18
CA PHE A 67 3.56 12.41 3.19
C PHE A 67 2.13 12.91 2.98
N ALA A 68 1.99 14.12 2.45
CA ALA A 68 0.73 14.69 2.05
C ALA A 68 0.48 14.48 0.55
N ARG A 69 -0.80 14.50 0.16
CA ARG A 69 -1.17 14.53 -1.26
C ARG A 69 -0.55 15.74 -1.95
N GLY A 70 0.04 15.52 -3.11
CA GLY A 70 0.72 16.55 -3.89
C GLY A 70 2.20 16.75 -3.55
N ASP A 71 2.69 16.19 -2.44
CA ASP A 71 4.11 16.22 -2.13
C ASP A 71 4.91 15.50 -3.21
N LEU A 72 6.05 16.06 -3.57
CA LEU A 72 7.01 15.35 -4.41
C LEU A 72 7.74 14.30 -3.60
N GLY A 73 7.84 13.11 -4.12
CA GLY A 73 8.49 12.00 -3.42
C GLY A 73 9.20 11.05 -4.36
N THR A 74 10.30 10.51 -3.87
CA THR A 74 11.18 9.59 -4.60
C THR A 74 11.31 8.22 -3.91
N LEU A 75 10.70 8.06 -2.74
CA LEU A 75 10.76 6.83 -1.96
C LEU A 75 9.52 5.97 -2.18
N MET A 76 9.75 4.67 -2.25
CA MET A 76 8.74 3.64 -2.13
C MET A 76 8.79 3.04 -0.72
N TYR A 77 7.65 2.56 -0.25
CA TYR A 77 7.51 1.95 1.07
C TYR A 77 6.90 0.56 0.97
N VAL A 78 7.40 -0.35 1.79
CA VAL A 78 6.82 -1.66 2.03
C VAL A 78 6.51 -1.79 3.52
N ILE A 79 5.33 -2.28 3.86
CA ILE A 79 4.90 -2.42 5.25
C ILE A 79 5.46 -3.73 5.82
N ALA A 80 6.39 -3.62 6.76
CA ALA A 80 6.91 -4.79 7.49
C ALA A 80 6.01 -5.16 8.66
N SER A 81 5.46 -4.16 9.35
CA SER A 81 4.46 -4.34 10.42
C SER A 81 3.62 -3.08 10.55
N GLY A 82 2.44 -3.21 11.14
CA GLY A 82 1.48 -2.13 11.26
C GLY A 82 0.57 -1.98 10.05
N ALA A 83 -0.05 -0.83 9.90
CA ALA A 83 -0.95 -0.52 8.78
C ALA A 83 -0.86 0.95 8.39
N VAL A 84 -1.15 1.23 7.12
CA VAL A 84 -1.13 2.57 6.53
C VAL A 84 -2.47 2.86 5.88
N ASP A 85 -3.00 4.05 6.12
CA ASP A 85 -4.18 4.57 5.41
C ASP A 85 -3.75 5.53 4.31
N LEU A 86 -4.21 5.28 3.10
CA LEU A 86 -4.06 6.17 1.95
C LEU A 86 -5.34 6.95 1.73
N ASP A 87 -5.24 8.28 1.80
CA ASP A 87 -6.34 9.20 1.57
C ASP A 87 -6.13 9.92 0.23
N PHE A 88 -6.96 9.61 -0.74
CA PHE A 88 -6.90 10.22 -2.08
C PHE A 88 -7.62 11.57 -2.16
N GLY A 89 -8.25 12.01 -1.07
CA GLY A 89 -8.97 13.27 -1.00
C GLY A 89 -10.35 13.24 -1.65
N ASP A 90 -11.07 14.33 -1.50
CA ASP A 90 -12.45 14.52 -2.02
C ASP A 90 -13.39 13.36 -1.62
N ASP A 91 -14.24 12.90 -2.52
CA ASP A 91 -15.16 11.79 -2.30
C ASP A 91 -14.55 10.42 -2.62
N LEU A 92 -13.25 10.34 -2.77
CA LEU A 92 -12.55 9.09 -3.06
C LEU A 92 -12.37 8.26 -1.79
N VAL A 93 -12.48 6.95 -1.94
CA VAL A 93 -12.42 6.02 -0.83
C VAL A 93 -10.99 5.94 -0.29
N CYS A 94 -10.84 6.02 1.02
CA CYS A 94 -9.57 5.70 1.68
C CYS A 94 -9.27 4.22 1.55
N LYS A 95 -7.99 3.92 1.36
CA LYS A 95 -7.52 2.54 1.25
C LYS A 95 -6.57 2.23 2.39
N ARG A 96 -6.86 1.16 3.12
CA ARG A 96 -5.96 0.65 4.15
C ARG A 96 -5.05 -0.43 3.58
N LEU A 97 -3.76 -0.27 3.82
CA LEU A 97 -2.72 -1.23 3.45
C LEU A 97 -2.17 -1.93 4.70
N GLY A 98 -1.92 -3.21 4.56
CA GLY A 98 -1.36 -4.05 5.61
C GLY A 98 0.04 -4.58 5.32
N VAL A 99 0.44 -5.57 6.08
CA VAL A 99 1.77 -6.18 6.01
C VAL A 99 2.06 -6.72 4.60
N ARG A 100 3.28 -6.47 4.11
CA ARG A 100 3.81 -6.81 2.79
C ARG A 100 3.20 -6.04 1.62
N GLU A 101 2.23 -5.18 1.84
CA GLU A 101 1.75 -4.27 0.81
C GLU A 101 2.73 -3.12 0.62
N PHE A 102 2.76 -2.56 -0.58
CA PHE A 102 3.66 -1.47 -0.94
C PHE A 102 2.89 -0.26 -1.45
N PHE A 103 3.50 0.90 -1.33
CA PHE A 103 2.94 2.17 -1.83
C PHE A 103 4.04 3.18 -2.14
N GLY A 104 3.69 4.23 -2.88
CA GLY A 104 4.63 5.26 -3.28
C GLY A 104 5.60 4.85 -4.39
N GLU A 105 5.34 3.73 -5.06
CA GLU A 105 6.18 3.17 -6.11
C GLU A 105 6.35 4.10 -7.31
N LEU A 106 5.35 4.92 -7.64
CA LEU A 106 5.44 5.86 -8.77
C LEU A 106 6.51 6.92 -8.54
N GLY A 107 6.68 7.39 -7.31
CA GLY A 107 7.74 8.33 -6.95
C GLY A 107 9.13 7.76 -7.20
N LEU A 108 9.32 6.48 -6.93
CA LEU A 108 10.57 5.78 -7.20
C LEU A 108 10.77 5.51 -8.70
N LEU A 109 9.75 5.01 -9.38
CA LEU A 109 9.84 4.55 -10.77
C LEU A 109 9.90 5.70 -11.77
N ILE A 110 9.12 6.75 -11.55
CA ILE A 110 9.05 7.91 -12.45
C ILE A 110 10.03 9.00 -12.01
N GLY A 111 10.29 9.12 -10.71
CA GLY A 111 11.02 10.22 -10.11
C GLY A 111 10.16 11.48 -10.00
N ASP A 112 10.35 12.25 -8.95
CA ASP A 112 9.66 13.53 -8.68
C ASP A 112 8.15 13.56 -9.00
N HIS A 113 7.49 12.44 -8.77
CA HIS A 113 6.06 12.31 -8.99
C HIS A 113 5.29 12.83 -7.77
N ALA A 114 4.30 13.70 -8.02
CA ALA A 114 3.41 14.17 -6.96
C ALA A 114 2.60 13.00 -6.37
N ARG A 115 2.59 12.90 -5.05
CA ARG A 115 1.83 11.86 -4.33
C ARG A 115 0.34 11.99 -4.63
N SER A 116 -0.27 10.92 -5.09
CA SER A 116 -1.70 10.87 -5.41
C SER A 116 -2.59 10.79 -4.17
N ALA A 117 -2.03 10.45 -3.03
CA ALA A 117 -2.71 10.31 -1.76
C ALA A 117 -1.85 10.81 -0.61
N ALA A 118 -2.48 11.19 0.50
CA ALA A 118 -1.80 11.32 1.77
C ALA A 118 -1.64 9.94 2.41
N ALA A 119 -0.52 9.67 3.05
CA ALA A 119 -0.25 8.43 3.76
C ALA A 119 -0.05 8.68 5.25
N VAL A 120 -0.82 7.99 6.07
CA VAL A 120 -0.78 8.08 7.54
C VAL A 120 -0.71 6.67 8.12
N MET A 121 0.18 6.47 9.10
CA MET A 121 0.19 5.21 9.85
C MET A 121 -1.09 5.09 10.68
N SER A 122 -1.90 4.11 10.38
CA SER A 122 -3.10 3.80 11.18
C SER A 122 -2.78 2.92 12.39
N GLU A 123 -1.76 2.08 12.27
CA GLU A 123 -1.21 1.26 13.35
C GLU A 123 0.31 1.43 13.37
N ALA A 124 0.89 1.61 14.56
CA ALA A 124 2.33 1.70 14.73
C ALA A 124 3.04 0.46 14.19
N GLY A 125 4.18 0.64 13.58
CA GLY A 125 4.92 -0.46 13.01
C GLY A 125 6.23 -0.04 12.36
N VAL A 126 6.69 -0.88 11.43
CA VAL A 126 7.94 -0.71 10.71
C VAL A 126 7.66 -0.64 9.21
N LEU A 127 8.24 0.36 8.57
CA LEU A 127 8.25 0.51 7.12
C LEU A 127 9.63 0.22 6.58
N LEU A 128 9.68 -0.42 5.43
CA LEU A 128 10.88 -0.54 4.61
C LEU A 128 10.88 0.59 3.58
N GLU A 129 11.89 1.42 3.60
CA GLU A 129 12.05 2.54 2.67
C GLU A 129 13.04 2.16 1.57
N LEU A 130 12.62 2.35 0.31
CA LEU A 130 13.46 2.11 -0.85
C LEU A 130 13.53 3.38 -1.71
N GLY A 131 14.75 3.85 -1.89
CA GLY A 131 15.07 4.91 -2.84
C GLY A 131 15.74 4.34 -4.08
N ARG A 132 16.32 5.22 -4.89
CA ARG A 132 16.98 4.85 -6.14
C ARG A 132 18.14 3.87 -5.94
N ASP A 133 18.96 4.11 -4.94
CA ASP A 133 20.14 3.27 -4.67
C ASP A 133 19.74 1.85 -4.26
N GLU A 134 18.73 1.72 -3.41
CA GLU A 134 18.18 0.43 -3.00
C GLU A 134 17.54 -0.30 -4.17
N PHE A 135 16.85 0.42 -5.04
CA PHE A 135 16.25 -0.13 -6.26
C PHE A 135 17.33 -0.65 -7.24
N ASP A 136 18.38 0.10 -7.44
CA ASP A 136 19.51 -0.33 -8.27
C ASP A 136 20.21 -1.56 -7.69
N ALA A 137 20.29 -1.66 -6.36
CA ALA A 137 20.79 -2.84 -5.68
C ALA A 137 19.90 -4.07 -5.89
N LEU A 138 18.59 -3.91 -5.91
CA LEU A 138 17.64 -4.98 -6.27
C LEU A 138 17.87 -5.47 -7.69
N ALA A 139 18.01 -4.56 -8.64
CA ALA A 139 18.24 -4.86 -10.04
C ALA A 139 19.54 -5.66 -10.25
N ALA A 140 20.57 -5.35 -9.47
CA ALA A 140 21.83 -6.07 -9.52
C ALA A 140 21.76 -7.47 -8.89
N ARG A 141 20.96 -7.65 -7.84
CA ARG A 141 20.85 -8.93 -7.11
C ARG A 141 19.97 -9.95 -7.82
N ASP A 142 18.78 -9.54 -8.24
CA ASP A 142 17.81 -10.43 -8.88
C ASP A 142 16.94 -9.64 -9.87
N PRO A 143 17.42 -9.45 -11.11
CA PRO A 143 16.68 -8.71 -12.13
C PRO A 143 15.38 -9.40 -12.52
N HIS A 144 15.31 -10.72 -12.40
CA HIS A 144 14.13 -11.50 -12.75
C HIS A 144 12.97 -11.26 -11.76
N LEU A 145 13.29 -11.30 -10.48
CA LEU A 145 12.33 -11.02 -9.42
C LEU A 145 11.87 -9.55 -9.44
N LEU A 146 12.80 -8.65 -9.75
CA LEU A 146 12.47 -7.23 -9.94
C LEU A 146 11.52 -7.01 -11.11
N ALA A 147 11.74 -7.67 -12.25
CA ALA A 147 10.85 -7.59 -13.40
C ALA A 147 9.43 -8.10 -13.08
N GLN A 148 9.34 -9.16 -12.28
CA GLN A 148 8.08 -9.70 -11.78
C GLN A 148 7.34 -8.68 -10.89
N PHE A 149 8.05 -8.03 -10.00
CA PHE A 149 7.51 -6.93 -9.18
C PHE A 149 7.03 -5.76 -10.03
N LEU A 150 7.83 -5.31 -11.00
CA LEU A 150 7.48 -4.19 -11.90
C LEU A 150 6.20 -4.48 -12.69
N ARG A 151 6.04 -5.70 -13.18
CA ARG A 151 4.81 -6.12 -13.87
C ARG A 151 3.59 -5.95 -12.95
N ARG A 152 3.70 -6.36 -11.71
CA ARG A 152 2.63 -6.22 -10.72
C ARG A 152 2.33 -4.76 -10.39
N ALA A 153 3.36 -3.93 -10.24
CA ALA A 153 3.21 -2.49 -10.00
C ALA A 153 2.48 -1.80 -11.17
N ILE A 154 2.83 -2.13 -12.40
CA ILE A 154 2.16 -1.61 -13.61
C ILE A 154 0.70 -2.04 -13.66
N MET A 155 0.42 -3.31 -13.42
CA MET A 155 -0.96 -3.83 -13.39
C MET A 155 -1.81 -3.13 -12.33
N ARG A 156 -1.25 -2.84 -11.18
CA ARG A 156 -1.92 -2.09 -10.11
C ARG A 156 -2.33 -0.68 -10.56
N VAL A 157 -1.44 0.03 -11.26
CA VAL A 157 -1.74 1.35 -11.81
C VAL A 157 -2.88 1.27 -12.84
N VAL A 158 -2.82 0.32 -13.76
CA VAL A 158 -3.85 0.10 -14.78
C VAL A 158 -5.22 -0.19 -14.14
N PHE A 159 -5.29 -1.06 -13.14
CA PHE A 159 -6.52 -1.37 -12.43
C PHE A 159 -7.09 -0.15 -11.69
N ASN A 160 -6.24 0.64 -11.03
CA ASN A 160 -6.67 1.84 -10.34
C ASN A 160 -7.25 2.88 -11.31
N GLU A 161 -6.66 3.08 -12.49
CA GLU A 161 -7.19 3.96 -13.53
C GLU A 161 -8.53 3.46 -14.07
N GLN A 162 -8.68 2.19 -14.35
CA GLN A 162 -9.94 1.60 -14.83
C GLN A 162 -11.06 1.75 -13.79
N ALA A 163 -10.76 1.54 -12.52
CA ALA A 163 -11.72 1.75 -11.44
C ALA A 163 -12.17 3.21 -11.34
N LEU A 164 -11.25 4.16 -11.50
CA LEU A 164 -11.54 5.59 -11.51
C LEU A 164 -12.43 5.97 -12.70
N ILE A 165 -12.10 5.53 -13.89
CA ILE A 165 -12.89 5.78 -15.11
C ILE A 165 -14.30 5.23 -14.95
N GLY A 166 -14.45 4.02 -14.41
CA GLY A 166 -15.74 3.40 -14.14
C GLY A 166 -16.60 4.20 -13.17
N ARG A 167 -16.00 4.78 -12.14
CA ARG A 167 -16.69 5.66 -11.18
C ARG A 167 -17.13 6.97 -11.82
N LEU A 168 -16.26 7.59 -12.61
CA LEU A 168 -16.58 8.84 -13.32
C LEU A 168 -17.72 8.65 -14.32
N ARG A 169 -17.72 7.54 -15.04
CA ARG A 169 -18.82 7.21 -15.98
C ARG A 169 -20.16 7.03 -15.27
N ARG A 170 -20.17 6.30 -14.16
CA ARG A 170 -21.39 6.13 -13.34
C ARG A 170 -21.92 7.45 -12.83
N ARG A 171 -21.06 8.29 -12.28
CA ARG A 171 -21.42 9.62 -11.77
C ARG A 171 -21.98 10.52 -12.86
N ASN A 172 -21.38 10.49 -14.07
CA ASN A 172 -21.92 11.24 -15.22
C ASN A 172 -23.31 10.74 -15.65
N GLN A 173 -23.53 9.43 -15.65
CA GLN A 173 -24.84 8.86 -15.97
C GLN A 173 -25.91 9.26 -14.95
N GLU A 174 -25.57 9.27 -13.67
CA GLU A 174 -26.46 9.72 -12.60
C GLU A 174 -26.83 11.20 -12.76
N LEU A 175 -25.88 12.05 -13.14
CA LEU A 175 -26.11 13.46 -13.38
C LEU A 175 -26.96 13.73 -14.63
N GLN A 176 -26.89 12.86 -15.64
CA GLN A 176 -27.68 12.99 -16.88
C GLN A 176 -29.09 12.43 -16.73
N SER A 177 -29.34 11.58 -15.74
CA SER A 177 -30.65 10.99 -15.48
C SER A 177 -31.52 11.81 -14.53
N THR A 178 -31.05 12.92 -14.02
CA THR A 178 -31.78 13.92 -13.28
C THR A 178 -31.98 15.17 -14.13
#